data_56fb1f388842d2bd677e0bc1e31aa7c6
#
_entry.id   56fb1f388842d2bd677e0bc1e31aa7c6
#
_cell.length_a   1.000
_cell.length_b   1.000
_cell.length_c   1.000
_cell.angle_alpha   90.00
_cell.angle_beta   90.00
_cell.angle_gamma   90.00
#
_symmetry.space_group_name_H-M   'P 1'
#
loop_
_entity.id
_entity.type
_entity.pdbx_description
1 polymer ?
#
loop_
_entity_poly.entity_id
_entity_poly.type
_entity_poly.pdbx_seq_one_letter_code
_entity_poly.pdbx_strand_id
1 'polypeptide(L)'
;NEATNALVERLGSGNINAGFGVVNSVAAQYGFNESHLNSRMGDLSNYSTKQTSVADQGRFLAAAYRGQLVSAGYSKRMADIMSRQTRRAKIPAGLPQGVACANKTGEAPGVENDSAIVYGGHPYVIAVMSSDVPDSSAAQAQIRDISSTVWASLQ
;
A
#
# COMPACT_ATOMS: atom_id res chain seq x y z
N ASN A 1 0.69 9.11 10.04
CA ASN A 1 2.02 9.57 9.62
C ASN A 1 3.00 9.68 10.79
N GLU A 2 2.60 10.26 11.93
CA GLU A 2 3.47 10.47 13.10
C GLU A 2 4.06 9.17 13.64
N ALA A 3 3.24 8.14 13.86
CA ALA A 3 3.70 6.84 14.33
C ALA A 3 4.71 6.19 13.35
N THR A 4 4.48 6.32 12.04
CA THR A 4 5.41 5.82 11.02
C THR A 4 6.74 6.57 11.10
N ASN A 5 6.71 7.90 11.18
CA ASN A 5 7.92 8.71 11.31
C ASN A 5 8.71 8.36 12.59
N ALA A 6 8.03 8.18 13.72
CA ALA A 6 8.66 7.77 14.97
C ALA A 6 9.32 6.38 14.87
N LEU A 7 8.68 5.42 14.19
CA LEU A 7 9.27 4.10 13.94
C LEU A 7 10.52 4.20 13.05
N VAL A 8 10.46 4.98 11.98
CA VAL A 8 11.61 5.20 11.09
C VAL A 8 12.77 5.87 11.84
N GLU A 9 12.48 6.89 12.64
CA GLU A 9 13.49 7.57 13.46
C GLU A 9 14.14 6.61 14.50
N ARG A 10 13.33 5.72 15.10
CA ARG A 10 13.83 4.67 15.98
C ARG A 10 14.75 3.68 15.26
N LEU A 11 14.41 3.27 14.03
CA LEU A 11 15.27 2.41 13.19
C LEU A 11 16.64 3.07 12.92
N GLY A 12 16.67 4.38 12.82
CA GLY A 12 17.89 5.17 12.64
C GLY A 12 18.56 5.61 13.96
N SER A 13 18.23 4.99 15.09
CA SER A 13 18.79 5.33 16.42
C SER A 13 18.59 6.82 16.78
N GLY A 14 17.43 7.38 16.46
CA GLY A 14 17.09 8.78 16.70
C GLY A 14 17.41 9.73 15.53
N ASN A 15 17.95 9.20 14.42
CA ASN A 15 18.21 9.96 13.21
C ASN A 15 17.27 9.49 12.07
N ILE A 16 16.33 10.33 11.67
CA ILE A 16 15.34 9.99 10.66
C ILE A 16 15.97 9.64 9.31
N ASN A 17 17.06 10.33 8.89
CA ASN A 17 17.71 10.08 7.62
C ASN A 17 18.44 8.71 7.61
N ALA A 18 19.06 8.35 8.73
CA ALA A 18 19.61 7.01 8.92
C ALA A 18 18.47 5.95 8.87
N GLY A 19 17.31 6.25 9.45
CA GLY A 19 16.12 5.42 9.39
C GLY A 19 15.61 5.21 7.97
N PHE A 20 15.60 6.23 7.13
CA PHE A 20 15.28 6.08 5.69
C PHE A 20 16.25 5.12 5.00
N GLY A 21 17.55 5.22 5.30
CA GLY A 21 18.55 4.28 4.78
C GLY A 21 18.24 2.82 5.16
N VAL A 22 17.86 2.57 6.41
CA VAL A 22 17.44 1.22 6.87
C VAL A 22 16.21 0.73 6.10
N VAL A 23 15.17 1.54 6.00
CA VAL A 23 13.93 1.18 5.28
C VAL A 23 14.23 0.86 3.82
N ASN A 24 15.00 1.70 3.13
CA ASN A 24 15.33 1.50 1.72
C ASN A 24 16.22 0.26 1.51
N SER A 25 17.15 -0.01 2.42
CA SER A 25 17.97 -1.23 2.37
C SER A 25 17.13 -2.50 2.53
N VAL A 26 16.17 -2.49 3.44
CA VAL A 26 15.25 -3.62 3.63
C VAL A 26 14.34 -3.79 2.41
N ALA A 27 13.82 -2.70 1.84
CA ALA A 27 13.04 -2.75 0.60
C ALA A 27 13.82 -3.41 -0.54
N ALA A 28 15.07 -3.00 -0.75
CA ALA A 28 15.96 -3.57 -1.77
C ALA A 28 16.24 -5.07 -1.51
N GLN A 29 16.45 -5.50 -0.26
CA GLN A 29 16.65 -6.92 0.10
C GLN A 29 15.44 -7.79 -0.29
N TYR A 30 14.23 -7.25 -0.26
CA TYR A 30 13.01 -7.92 -0.71
C TYR A 30 12.72 -7.73 -2.21
N GLY A 31 13.59 -7.04 -2.95
CA GLY A 31 13.42 -6.79 -4.37
C GLY A 31 12.43 -5.66 -4.71
N PHE A 32 12.11 -4.79 -3.75
CA PHE A 32 11.25 -3.61 -3.97
C PHE A 32 12.10 -2.43 -4.41
N ASN A 33 12.69 -2.54 -5.61
CA ASN A 33 13.73 -1.63 -6.09
C ASN A 33 13.20 -0.27 -6.62
N GLU A 34 11.89 -0.17 -6.83
CA GLU A 34 11.22 1.06 -7.26
C GLU A 34 10.57 1.81 -6.07
N SER A 35 10.77 1.29 -4.84
CA SER A 35 10.19 1.86 -3.62
C SER A 35 11.27 2.55 -2.80
N HIS A 36 11.11 3.86 -2.59
CA HIS A 36 12.05 4.69 -1.84
C HIS A 36 11.35 5.62 -0.87
N LEU A 37 11.87 5.71 0.36
CA LEU A 37 11.41 6.61 1.40
C LEU A 37 12.56 7.55 1.76
N ASN A 38 12.49 8.82 1.35
CA ASN A 38 13.54 9.82 1.53
C ASN A 38 13.06 11.11 2.22
N SER A 39 11.81 11.13 2.69
CA SER A 39 11.27 12.23 3.50
C SER A 39 10.18 11.73 4.45
N ARG A 40 9.82 12.55 5.44
CA ARG A 40 8.79 12.20 6.43
C ARG A 40 7.43 11.94 5.79
N MET A 41 6.67 11.00 6.33
CA MET A 41 5.26 10.84 5.97
C MET A 41 4.48 12.10 6.36
N GLY A 42 3.65 12.61 5.44
CA GLY A 42 2.90 13.86 5.60
C GLY A 42 3.66 15.10 5.13
N ASP A 43 4.95 15.01 4.81
CA ASP A 43 5.69 16.10 4.17
C ASP A 43 5.30 16.16 2.68
N LEU A 44 4.46 17.15 2.34
CA LEU A 44 3.99 17.38 0.98
C LEU A 44 4.95 18.24 0.15
N SER A 45 5.89 18.94 0.78
CA SER A 45 6.90 19.74 0.07
C SER A 45 7.93 18.86 -0.63
N ASN A 46 8.14 17.64 -0.12
CA ASN A 46 9.08 16.65 -0.63
C ASN A 46 8.40 15.31 -0.99
N TYR A 47 7.12 15.33 -1.40
CA TYR A 47 6.40 14.09 -1.69
C TYR A 47 7.02 13.29 -2.85
N SER A 48 7.64 13.97 -3.83
CA SER A 48 8.33 13.33 -4.97
C SER A 48 9.54 12.47 -4.57
N THR A 49 10.05 12.61 -3.35
CA THR A 49 11.13 11.78 -2.81
C THR A 49 10.62 10.46 -2.20
N LYS A 50 9.31 10.30 -2.07
CA LYS A 50 8.64 9.06 -1.67
C LYS A 50 8.07 8.42 -2.91
N GLN A 51 8.69 7.34 -3.36
CA GLN A 51 8.34 6.67 -4.61
C GLN A 51 8.01 5.21 -4.35
N THR A 52 7.11 4.67 -5.15
CA THR A 52 6.82 3.25 -5.27
C THR A 52 6.17 2.98 -6.62
N SER A 53 6.00 1.72 -6.99
CA SER A 53 5.31 1.30 -8.20
C SER A 53 4.20 0.31 -7.89
N VAL A 54 3.27 0.13 -8.83
CA VAL A 54 2.25 -0.92 -8.73
C VAL A 54 2.88 -2.31 -8.66
N ALA A 55 4.02 -2.49 -9.33
CA ALA A 55 4.76 -3.75 -9.31
C ALA A 55 5.33 -4.06 -7.91
N ASP A 56 5.97 -3.09 -7.25
CA ASP A 56 6.48 -3.26 -5.89
C ASP A 56 5.36 -3.46 -4.87
N GLN A 57 4.26 -2.70 -4.98
CA GLN A 57 3.09 -2.90 -4.14
C GLN A 57 2.48 -4.29 -4.31
N GLY A 58 2.36 -4.77 -5.55
CA GLY A 58 1.89 -6.12 -5.85
C GLY A 58 2.82 -7.20 -5.27
N ARG A 59 4.14 -7.06 -5.44
CA ARG A 59 5.14 -7.97 -4.85
C ARG A 59 5.06 -8.00 -3.32
N PHE A 60 4.97 -6.82 -2.69
CA PHE A 60 4.83 -6.71 -1.24
C PHE A 60 3.58 -7.43 -0.72
N LEU A 61 2.42 -7.16 -1.33
CA LEU A 61 1.15 -7.77 -0.94
C LEU A 61 1.15 -9.30 -1.15
N ALA A 62 1.70 -9.76 -2.27
CA ALA A 62 1.83 -11.18 -2.55
C ALA A 62 2.77 -11.88 -1.56
N ALA A 63 3.89 -11.24 -1.20
CA ALA A 63 4.82 -11.77 -0.20
C ALA A 63 4.19 -11.77 1.20
N ALA A 64 3.42 -10.72 1.57
CA ALA A 64 2.65 -10.68 2.82
C ALA A 64 1.62 -11.82 2.88
N TYR A 65 0.84 -12.01 1.82
CA TYR A 65 -0.14 -13.09 1.72
C TYR A 65 0.49 -14.49 1.86
N ARG A 66 1.65 -14.70 1.24
CA ARG A 66 2.39 -15.97 1.25
C ARG A 66 3.21 -16.22 2.52
N GLY A 67 3.24 -15.28 3.47
CA GLY A 67 4.03 -15.43 4.69
C GLY A 67 5.54 -15.23 4.50
N GLN A 68 5.97 -14.51 3.48
CA GLN A 68 7.36 -14.38 3.03
C GLN A 68 8.06 -13.08 3.49
N LEU A 69 7.37 -12.20 4.24
CA LEU A 69 7.97 -10.99 4.81
C LEU A 69 8.36 -11.23 6.27
N VAL A 70 9.63 -11.09 6.60
CA VAL A 70 10.23 -11.29 7.93
C VAL A 70 10.01 -12.71 8.46
N SER A 71 8.75 -13.08 8.68
CA SER A 71 8.29 -14.44 9.02
C SER A 71 6.80 -14.58 8.66
N ALA A 72 6.29 -15.81 8.62
CA ALA A 72 4.87 -16.06 8.39
C ALA A 72 3.98 -15.37 9.42
N GLY A 73 4.40 -15.33 10.70
CA GLY A 73 3.66 -14.64 11.77
C GLY A 73 3.61 -13.13 11.57
N TYR A 74 4.71 -12.49 11.20
CA TYR A 74 4.73 -11.05 10.92
C TYR A 74 3.98 -10.70 9.64
N SER A 75 4.10 -11.50 8.59
CA SER A 75 3.34 -11.34 7.35
C SER A 75 1.83 -11.38 7.62
N LYS A 76 1.37 -12.37 8.38
CA LYS A 76 -0.03 -12.47 8.82
C LYS A 76 -0.44 -11.23 9.61
N ARG A 77 0.38 -10.78 10.56
CA ARG A 77 0.07 -9.59 11.37
C ARG A 77 -0.05 -8.32 10.52
N MET A 78 0.79 -8.16 9.48
CA MET A 78 0.67 -7.04 8.53
C MET A 78 -0.68 -7.09 7.79
N ALA A 79 -1.05 -8.24 7.25
CA ALA A 79 -2.35 -8.42 6.58
C ALA A 79 -3.53 -8.20 7.55
N ASP A 80 -3.46 -8.69 8.79
CA ASP A 80 -4.48 -8.48 9.82
C ASP A 80 -4.62 -6.99 10.21
N ILE A 81 -3.54 -6.20 10.21
CA ILE A 81 -3.60 -4.76 10.42
C ILE A 81 -4.25 -4.07 9.22
N MET A 82 -3.89 -4.43 8.01
CA MET A 82 -4.45 -3.87 6.78
C MET A 82 -5.94 -4.20 6.61
N SER A 83 -6.40 -5.38 7.09
CA SER A 83 -7.81 -5.76 7.03
C SER A 83 -8.71 -4.88 7.91
N ARG A 84 -8.13 -4.20 8.90
CA ARG A 84 -8.83 -3.24 9.79
C ARG A 84 -8.82 -1.81 9.27
N GLN A 85 -8.39 -1.60 8.02
CA GLN A 85 -8.44 -0.29 7.36
C GLN A 85 -9.87 0.26 7.33
N THR A 86 -10.03 1.49 7.79
CA THR A 86 -11.34 2.19 7.83
C THR A 86 -11.64 2.96 6.54
N ARG A 87 -10.61 3.34 5.77
CA ARG A 87 -10.76 3.98 4.47
C ARG A 87 -11.04 2.95 3.40
N ARG A 88 -12.31 2.76 3.08
CA ARG A 88 -12.79 1.67 2.21
C ARG A 88 -13.50 2.15 0.94
N ALA A 89 -13.34 3.43 0.57
CA ALA A 89 -14.08 4.04 -0.54
C ALA A 89 -13.57 3.67 -1.95
N LYS A 90 -12.43 2.99 -2.05
CA LYS A 90 -11.76 2.64 -3.32
C LYS A 90 -11.90 1.14 -3.61
N ILE A 91 -10.80 0.37 -3.66
CA ILE A 91 -10.83 -1.08 -3.96
C ILE A 91 -11.91 -1.83 -3.16
N PRO A 92 -12.01 -1.69 -1.82
CA PRO A 92 -13.02 -2.43 -1.07
C PRO A 92 -14.47 -2.12 -1.46
N ALA A 93 -14.74 -0.88 -1.91
CA ALA A 93 -16.08 -0.48 -2.32
C ALA A 93 -16.50 -1.02 -3.72
N GLY A 94 -15.55 -1.53 -4.50
CA GLY A 94 -15.80 -2.22 -5.77
C GLY A 94 -16.02 -3.73 -5.62
N LEU A 95 -15.89 -4.27 -4.41
CA LEU A 95 -16.07 -5.70 -4.14
C LEU A 95 -17.51 -5.98 -3.68
N PRO A 96 -18.05 -7.19 -3.90
CA PRO A 96 -19.33 -7.60 -3.34
C PRO A 96 -19.34 -7.53 -1.82
N GLN A 97 -20.53 -7.36 -1.26
CA GLN A 97 -20.71 -7.33 0.19
C GLN A 97 -20.19 -8.62 0.84
N GLY A 98 -19.47 -8.49 1.94
CA GLY A 98 -18.92 -9.63 2.69
C GLY A 98 -17.56 -10.13 2.20
N VAL A 99 -17.06 -9.67 1.05
CA VAL A 99 -15.71 -10.04 0.61
C VAL A 99 -14.67 -9.39 1.51
N ALA A 100 -13.84 -10.24 2.12
CA ALA A 100 -12.74 -9.76 2.96
C ALA A 100 -11.63 -9.13 2.09
N CYS A 101 -11.10 -7.99 2.58
CA CYS A 101 -10.08 -7.24 1.86
C CYS A 101 -9.15 -6.55 2.87
N ALA A 102 -7.85 -6.73 2.69
CA ALA A 102 -6.80 -6.03 3.42
C ALA A 102 -6.18 -4.98 2.52
N ASN A 103 -6.45 -3.68 2.76
CA ASN A 103 -6.02 -2.61 1.87
C ASN A 103 -5.20 -1.51 2.54
N LYS A 104 -4.43 -0.78 1.74
CA LYS A 104 -3.72 0.43 2.14
C LYS A 104 -3.90 1.52 1.10
N THR A 105 -4.55 2.60 1.50
CA THR A 105 -4.75 3.79 0.66
C THR A 105 -3.53 4.71 0.66
N GLY A 106 -3.38 5.48 -0.43
CA GLY A 106 -2.45 6.60 -0.54
C GLY A 106 -3.17 7.80 -1.15
N GLU A 107 -3.06 8.96 -0.50
CA GLU A 107 -3.74 10.18 -0.92
C GLU A 107 -2.81 11.37 -0.73
N ALA A 108 -2.73 12.21 -1.77
CA ALA A 108 -2.05 13.50 -1.77
C ALA A 108 -2.72 14.41 -2.80
N PRO A 109 -2.42 15.71 -2.84
CA PRO A 109 -2.88 16.57 -3.92
C PRO A 109 -2.54 15.97 -5.30
N GLY A 110 -3.55 15.74 -6.14
CA GLY A 110 -3.39 15.12 -7.46
C GLY A 110 -3.08 13.63 -7.46
N VAL A 111 -3.24 12.93 -6.33
CA VAL A 111 -2.91 11.48 -6.20
C VAL A 111 -4.03 10.74 -5.46
N GLU A 112 -4.52 9.67 -6.08
CA GLU A 112 -5.42 8.71 -5.45
C GLU A 112 -4.92 7.29 -5.73
N ASN A 113 -4.50 6.59 -4.67
CA ASN A 113 -3.94 5.25 -4.74
C ASN A 113 -4.67 4.30 -3.79
N ASP A 114 -4.74 3.03 -4.14
CA ASP A 114 -5.10 1.96 -3.23
C ASP A 114 -4.44 0.65 -3.66
N SER A 115 -4.05 -0.18 -2.70
CA SER A 115 -3.52 -1.51 -2.95
C SER A 115 -4.08 -2.49 -1.93
N ALA A 116 -4.38 -3.73 -2.37
CA ALA A 116 -5.13 -4.67 -1.55
C ALA A 116 -4.77 -6.13 -1.81
N ILE A 117 -4.90 -6.94 -0.74
CA ILE A 117 -5.11 -8.38 -0.82
C ILE A 117 -6.63 -8.60 -0.76
N VAL A 118 -7.20 -9.23 -1.77
CA VAL A 118 -8.63 -9.57 -1.83
C VAL A 118 -8.77 -11.07 -1.58
N TYR A 119 -9.59 -11.42 -0.58
CA TYR A 119 -9.83 -12.80 -0.17
C TYR A 119 -11.16 -13.29 -0.75
N GLY A 120 -11.08 -14.00 -1.87
CA GLY A 120 -12.24 -14.61 -2.53
C GLY A 120 -12.04 -16.11 -2.71
N GLY A 121 -12.82 -16.73 -3.57
CA GLY A 121 -12.63 -18.10 -4.02
C GLY A 121 -11.26 -18.30 -4.70
N HIS A 122 -10.83 -17.28 -5.45
CA HIS A 122 -9.49 -17.14 -6.02
C HIS A 122 -8.83 -15.87 -5.45
N PRO A 123 -8.06 -15.96 -4.34
CA PRO A 123 -7.42 -14.80 -3.74
C PRO A 123 -6.41 -14.15 -4.69
N TYR A 124 -6.42 -12.81 -4.74
CA TYR A 124 -5.51 -12.04 -5.59
C TYR A 124 -5.01 -10.77 -4.89
N VAL A 125 -3.99 -10.16 -5.46
CA VAL A 125 -3.53 -8.82 -5.09
C VAL A 125 -3.83 -7.84 -6.22
N ILE A 126 -4.18 -6.62 -5.85
CA ILE A 126 -4.46 -5.54 -6.78
C ILE A 126 -3.80 -4.26 -6.26
N ALA A 127 -3.15 -3.51 -7.15
CA ALA A 127 -2.60 -2.19 -6.85
C ALA A 127 -2.99 -1.23 -7.97
N VAL A 128 -3.59 -0.11 -7.59
CA VAL A 128 -3.98 0.97 -8.50
C VAL A 128 -3.34 2.25 -8.02
N MET A 129 -2.62 2.92 -8.91
CA MET A 129 -1.97 4.19 -8.65
C MET A 129 -2.35 5.19 -9.73
N SER A 130 -2.55 6.44 -9.33
CA SER A 130 -2.88 7.53 -10.24
C SER A 130 -2.10 8.79 -9.89
N SER A 131 -1.79 9.61 -10.89
CA SER A 131 -1.15 10.92 -10.78
C SER A 131 -1.93 11.95 -11.60
N ASP A 132 -1.67 13.21 -11.33
CA ASP A 132 -2.29 14.34 -12.04
C ASP A 132 -3.83 14.29 -12.00
N VAL A 133 -4.37 13.83 -10.88
CA VAL A 133 -5.80 13.67 -10.66
C VAL A 133 -6.44 15.04 -10.42
N PRO A 134 -7.31 15.52 -11.34
CA PRO A 134 -8.00 16.81 -11.15
C PRO A 134 -9.21 16.68 -10.22
N ASP A 135 -9.81 15.50 -10.13
CA ASP A 135 -11.00 15.20 -9.33
C ASP A 135 -10.81 13.87 -8.58
N SER A 136 -10.57 13.99 -7.26
CA SER A 136 -10.41 12.83 -6.38
C SER A 136 -11.63 11.92 -6.37
N SER A 137 -12.85 12.46 -6.45
CA SER A 137 -14.08 11.66 -6.42
C SER A 137 -14.22 10.80 -7.67
N ALA A 138 -13.91 11.37 -8.83
CA ALA A 138 -13.88 10.64 -10.09
C ALA A 138 -12.82 9.54 -10.10
N ALA A 139 -11.60 9.84 -9.62
CA ALA A 139 -10.54 8.85 -9.52
C ALA A 139 -10.88 7.70 -8.55
N GLN A 140 -11.49 8.00 -7.41
CA GLN A 140 -11.98 6.97 -6.49
C GLN A 140 -13.06 6.10 -7.12
N ALA A 141 -13.96 6.68 -7.93
CA ALA A 141 -14.95 5.93 -8.69
C ALA A 141 -14.28 4.98 -9.70
N GLN A 142 -13.30 5.45 -10.45
CA GLN A 142 -12.55 4.62 -11.40
C GLN A 142 -11.82 3.45 -10.68
N ILE A 143 -11.24 3.68 -9.51
CA ILE A 143 -10.60 2.60 -8.73
C ILE A 143 -11.64 1.54 -8.30
N ARG A 144 -12.87 1.96 -7.93
CA ARG A 144 -13.98 1.02 -7.64
C ARG A 144 -14.35 0.20 -8.86
N ASP A 145 -14.48 0.84 -10.01
CA ASP A 145 -14.87 0.19 -11.28
C ASP A 145 -13.81 -0.83 -11.72
N ILE A 146 -12.52 -0.47 -11.62
CA ILE A 146 -11.40 -1.39 -11.84
C ILE A 146 -11.51 -2.59 -10.90
N SER A 147 -11.71 -2.35 -9.61
CA SER A 147 -11.83 -3.42 -8.60
C SER A 147 -12.99 -4.37 -8.92
N SER A 148 -14.17 -3.82 -9.26
CA SER A 148 -15.35 -4.58 -9.65
C SER A 148 -15.12 -5.42 -10.89
N THR A 149 -14.49 -4.85 -11.92
CA THR A 149 -14.17 -5.54 -13.18
C THR A 149 -13.19 -6.69 -12.95
N VAL A 150 -12.13 -6.46 -12.19
CA VAL A 150 -11.14 -7.48 -11.86
C VAL A 150 -11.78 -8.61 -11.05
N TRP A 151 -12.61 -8.28 -10.06
CA TRP A 151 -13.36 -9.28 -9.29
C TRP A 151 -14.20 -10.16 -10.21
N ALA A 152 -15.02 -9.56 -11.07
CA ALA A 152 -15.90 -10.30 -12.00
C ALA A 152 -15.13 -11.20 -12.98
N SER A 153 -13.87 -10.88 -13.26
CA SER A 153 -13.03 -11.64 -14.20
C SER A 153 -12.29 -12.81 -13.54
N LEU A 154 -12.10 -12.77 -12.21
CA LEU A 154 -11.27 -13.73 -11.47
C LEU A 154 -12.06 -14.70 -10.60
N GLN A 155 -13.34 -14.45 -10.36
CA GLN A 155 -14.22 -15.30 -9.53
C GLN A 155 -15.23 -16.02 -10.39
#